data_dc571d560e499c6c9751c5eefb249148
#
_entry.id   dc571d560e499c6c9751c5eefb249148
#
_cell.length_a   1.000
_cell.length_b   1.000
_cell.length_c   1.000
_cell.angle_alpha   90.00
_cell.angle_beta   90.00
_cell.angle_gamma   90.00
#
_symmetry.space_group_name_H-M   'P 1'
#
loop_
_entity.id
_entity.type
_entity.pdbx_description
1 polymer ?
#
loop_
_entity_poly.entity_id
_entity_poly.type
_entity_poly.pdbx_seq_one_letter_code
_entity_poly.pdbx_strand_id
1 'polypeptide(L)'
;VSVRSGARASMPGMMDTILNLGLNDEVVEGLSRKTGNARFAWDSYRRFVQMYGDVVLGMKPTSKEDIDPFEAIIEEVKKAKGVKLDNELDVEDLKTLVSKFKAAVKAQTGQDFPTCAYEQLWGAICAVFNSWMNERAILYRKMEGIPDEWGTAVSVQAMVFGNMGDTSATGVCFSRDAGNGEDLFNGEYLINAQGEDVVAGIRTPQQITKIGSQRWACLLYTSPSPRD
;
A
#
# COMPACT_ATOMS: atom_id res chain seq x y z
N VAL A 1 6.72 1.92 -8.95
CA VAL A 1 7.58 2.31 -7.81
C VAL A 1 6.74 2.68 -6.60
N SER A 2 7.36 2.80 -5.42
CA SER A 2 6.77 3.42 -4.23
C SER A 2 7.43 4.76 -3.94
N VAL A 3 6.65 5.70 -3.40
CA VAL A 3 7.12 7.00 -2.91
C VAL A 3 6.85 7.05 -1.42
N ARG A 4 7.91 7.16 -0.63
CA ARG A 4 7.87 7.02 0.83
C ARG A 4 8.59 8.17 1.51
N SER A 5 8.20 8.48 2.73
CA SER A 5 8.93 9.40 3.60
C SER A 5 10.26 8.80 4.05
N GLY A 6 11.24 9.68 4.31
CA GLY A 6 12.57 9.33 4.83
C GLY A 6 12.99 10.33 5.91
N ALA A 7 12.20 10.47 6.96
CA ALA A 7 12.51 11.35 8.07
C ALA A 7 13.75 10.88 8.86
N ARG A 8 14.49 11.82 9.43
CA ARG A 8 15.65 11.54 10.30
C ARG A 8 15.29 10.70 11.53
N ALA A 9 14.11 10.94 12.10
CA ALA A 9 13.54 10.14 13.18
C ALA A 9 12.58 9.09 12.63
N SER A 10 12.52 7.92 13.26
CA SER A 10 11.53 6.89 12.91
C SER A 10 10.14 7.36 13.34
N MET A 11 9.23 7.44 12.39
CA MET A 11 7.85 7.91 12.59
C MET A 11 6.87 6.96 11.89
N PRO A 12 6.75 5.70 12.36
CA PRO A 12 5.98 4.66 11.67
C PRO A 12 4.49 5.04 11.59
N GLY A 13 3.92 4.97 10.38
CA GLY A 13 2.51 5.28 10.12
C GLY A 13 2.12 6.76 10.21
N MET A 14 3.07 7.67 10.47
CA MET A 14 2.75 9.09 10.66
C MET A 14 2.66 9.86 9.34
N MET A 15 3.49 9.51 8.37
CA MET A 15 3.51 10.16 7.06
C MET A 15 2.94 9.24 5.98
N ASP A 16 2.55 9.85 4.87
CA ASP A 16 1.91 9.12 3.79
C ASP A 16 2.92 8.37 2.92
N THR A 17 2.44 7.33 2.25
CA THR A 17 3.17 6.50 1.30
C THR A 17 2.28 6.30 0.08
N ILE A 18 2.86 6.35 -1.11
CA ILE A 18 2.16 6.02 -2.35
C ILE A 18 2.82 4.79 -2.96
N LEU A 19 2.02 3.76 -3.21
CA LEU A 19 2.45 2.49 -3.80
C LEU A 19 1.98 2.37 -5.26
N ASN A 20 2.60 1.47 -6.01
CA ASN A 20 2.23 1.13 -7.38
C ASN A 20 2.27 2.31 -8.38
N LEU A 21 2.99 3.37 -8.03
CA LEU A 21 3.11 4.57 -8.86
C LEU A 21 3.74 4.27 -10.21
N GLY A 22 3.23 4.89 -11.27
CA GLY A 22 3.65 4.69 -12.66
C GLY A 22 2.68 3.82 -13.46
N LEU A 23 1.66 3.24 -12.82
CA LEU A 23 0.62 2.50 -13.53
C LEU A 23 -0.32 3.46 -14.27
N ASN A 24 -0.64 3.10 -15.48
CA ASN A 24 -1.64 3.69 -16.36
C ASN A 24 -2.22 2.58 -17.24
N ASP A 25 -3.13 2.92 -18.15
CA ASP A 25 -3.83 1.94 -18.98
C ASP A 25 -2.89 1.13 -19.90
N GLU A 26 -1.78 1.73 -20.35
CA GLU A 26 -0.77 1.05 -21.16
C GLU A 26 0.16 0.18 -20.30
N VAL A 27 0.64 0.74 -19.19
CA VAL A 27 1.62 0.06 -18.32
C VAL A 27 1.00 -1.14 -17.63
N VAL A 28 -0.29 -1.11 -17.25
CA VAL A 28 -0.98 -2.24 -16.63
C VAL A 28 -1.05 -3.44 -17.56
N GLU A 29 -1.28 -3.22 -18.86
CA GLU A 29 -1.27 -4.29 -19.85
C GLU A 29 0.15 -4.86 -20.07
N GLY A 30 1.17 -3.99 -20.03
CA GLY A 30 2.59 -4.41 -20.04
C GLY A 30 2.94 -5.26 -18.83
N LEU A 31 2.49 -4.86 -17.63
CA LEU A 31 2.69 -5.60 -16.39
C LEU A 31 1.97 -6.95 -16.43
N SER A 32 0.73 -6.99 -16.91
CA SER A 32 -0.06 -8.21 -17.10
C SER A 32 0.67 -9.22 -17.99
N ARG A 33 1.17 -8.78 -19.15
CA ARG A 33 1.95 -9.65 -20.06
C ARG A 33 3.24 -10.14 -19.42
N LYS A 34 3.98 -9.25 -18.74
CA LYS A 34 5.28 -9.58 -18.12
C LYS A 34 5.15 -10.60 -16.98
N THR A 35 4.10 -10.51 -16.20
CA THR A 35 3.88 -11.38 -15.02
C THR A 35 3.06 -12.63 -15.35
N GLY A 36 2.37 -12.66 -16.49
CA GLY A 36 1.39 -13.69 -16.80
C GLY A 36 0.15 -13.66 -15.87
N ASN A 37 -0.02 -12.60 -15.08
CA ASN A 37 -1.08 -12.47 -14.09
C ASN A 37 -1.83 -11.14 -14.25
N ALA A 38 -2.86 -11.15 -15.09
CA ALA A 38 -3.67 -9.97 -15.37
C ALA A 38 -4.40 -9.47 -14.11
N ARG A 39 -4.88 -10.40 -13.26
CA ARG A 39 -5.58 -10.03 -12.04
C ARG A 39 -4.68 -9.23 -11.09
N PHE A 40 -3.45 -9.68 -10.89
CA PHE A 40 -2.44 -8.95 -10.11
C PHE A 40 -2.19 -7.55 -10.66
N ALA A 41 -2.02 -7.44 -11.99
CA ALA A 41 -1.73 -6.15 -12.63
C ALA A 41 -2.89 -5.15 -12.44
N TRP A 42 -4.13 -5.58 -12.69
CA TRP A 42 -5.31 -4.74 -12.56
C TRP A 42 -5.68 -4.44 -11.10
N ASP A 43 -5.46 -5.36 -10.14
CA ASP A 43 -5.62 -5.06 -8.72
C ASP A 43 -4.59 -4.04 -8.23
N SER A 44 -3.34 -4.15 -8.70
CA SER A 44 -2.30 -3.14 -8.39
C SER A 44 -2.67 -1.76 -8.94
N TYR A 45 -3.28 -1.70 -10.13
CA TYR A 45 -3.74 -0.44 -10.70
C TYR A 45 -4.95 0.13 -9.95
N ARG A 46 -5.93 -0.71 -9.61
CA ARG A 46 -7.06 -0.31 -8.78
C ARG A 46 -6.60 0.31 -7.46
N ARG A 47 -5.70 -0.38 -6.74
CA ARG A 47 -5.12 0.11 -5.47
C ARG A 47 -4.34 1.41 -5.66
N PHE A 48 -3.63 1.55 -6.77
CA PHE A 48 -2.91 2.80 -7.07
C PHE A 48 -3.86 3.98 -7.28
N VAL A 49 -4.92 3.81 -8.07
CA VAL A 49 -5.89 4.89 -8.32
C VAL A 49 -6.58 5.33 -7.03
N GLN A 50 -6.98 4.36 -6.19
CA GLN A 50 -7.56 4.62 -4.88
C GLN A 50 -6.59 5.40 -3.99
N MET A 51 -5.39 4.86 -3.75
CA MET A 51 -4.39 5.48 -2.88
C MET A 51 -3.97 6.87 -3.37
N TYR A 52 -3.82 7.06 -4.68
CA TYR A 52 -3.48 8.36 -5.26
C TYR A 52 -4.62 9.36 -5.09
N GLY A 53 -5.86 8.92 -5.29
CA GLY A 53 -7.04 9.72 -5.03
C GLY A 53 -7.12 10.20 -3.58
N ASP A 54 -6.94 9.28 -2.64
CA ASP A 54 -7.01 9.57 -1.21
C ASP A 54 -5.89 10.49 -0.72
N VAL A 55 -4.64 10.18 -1.12
CA VAL A 55 -3.45 10.82 -0.55
C VAL A 55 -3.04 12.06 -1.33
N VAL A 56 -3.02 11.97 -2.66
CA VAL A 56 -2.49 13.06 -3.50
C VAL A 56 -3.59 14.04 -3.88
N LEU A 57 -4.79 13.54 -4.20
CA LEU A 57 -5.91 14.38 -4.61
C LEU A 57 -6.83 14.79 -3.45
N GLY A 58 -6.56 14.27 -2.24
CA GLY A 58 -7.28 14.66 -1.02
C GLY A 58 -8.73 14.19 -0.96
N MET A 59 -9.05 13.07 -1.62
CA MET A 59 -10.41 12.52 -1.66
C MET A 59 -10.78 11.71 -0.41
N LYS A 60 -9.82 11.49 0.49
CA LYS A 60 -10.05 10.78 1.74
C LYS A 60 -11.08 11.51 2.59
N PRO A 61 -12.04 10.79 3.19
CA PRO A 61 -13.02 11.39 4.09
C PRO A 61 -12.37 12.20 5.22
N THR A 62 -12.90 13.38 5.50
CA THR A 62 -12.43 14.25 6.58
C THR A 62 -13.09 13.92 7.92
N SER A 63 -14.26 13.31 7.88
CA SER A 63 -15.02 12.88 9.05
C SER A 63 -15.21 11.35 9.06
N LYS A 64 -15.35 10.76 10.25
CA LYS A 64 -15.68 9.33 10.40
C LYS A 64 -17.08 8.97 9.92
N GLU A 65 -17.94 9.97 9.75
CA GLU A 65 -19.31 9.83 9.27
C GLU A 65 -19.40 9.85 7.74
N ASP A 66 -18.36 10.38 7.07
CA ASP A 66 -18.31 10.44 5.61
C ASP A 66 -17.93 9.06 5.06
N ILE A 67 -18.64 8.66 4.01
CA ILE A 67 -18.34 7.41 3.31
C ILE A 67 -17.20 7.66 2.32
N ASP A 68 -16.17 6.83 2.39
CA ASP A 68 -15.10 6.82 1.39
C ASP A 68 -15.69 6.51 0.01
N PRO A 69 -15.54 7.40 -0.98
CA PRO A 69 -16.14 7.23 -2.30
C PRO A 69 -15.63 5.98 -3.03
N PHE A 70 -14.38 5.59 -2.80
CA PHE A 70 -13.80 4.39 -3.40
C PHE A 70 -14.33 3.12 -2.76
N GLU A 71 -14.44 3.10 -1.42
CA GLU A 71 -15.03 1.95 -0.69
C GLU A 71 -16.50 1.75 -1.07
N ALA A 72 -17.26 2.83 -1.24
CA ALA A 72 -18.66 2.75 -1.70
C ALA A 72 -18.75 2.08 -3.08
N ILE A 73 -17.86 2.42 -4.01
CA ILE A 73 -17.81 1.83 -5.35
C ILE A 73 -17.40 0.35 -5.29
N ILE A 74 -16.43 -0.01 -4.43
CA ILE A 74 -16.01 -1.41 -4.24
C ILE A 74 -17.20 -2.24 -3.74
N GLU A 75 -17.90 -1.76 -2.70
CA GLU A 75 -19.04 -2.46 -2.14
C GLU A 75 -20.21 -2.62 -3.14
N GLU A 76 -20.44 -1.63 -3.99
CA GLU A 76 -21.42 -1.73 -5.07
C GLU A 76 -21.06 -2.87 -6.05
N VAL A 77 -19.81 -2.94 -6.49
CA VAL A 77 -19.35 -3.98 -7.42
C VAL A 77 -19.38 -5.37 -6.77
N LYS A 78 -18.96 -5.49 -5.52
CA LYS A 78 -19.05 -6.73 -4.74
C LYS A 78 -20.49 -7.23 -4.62
N LYS A 79 -21.42 -6.33 -4.27
CA LYS A 79 -22.86 -6.66 -4.18
C LYS A 79 -23.43 -7.13 -5.52
N ALA A 80 -23.08 -6.45 -6.61
CA ALA A 80 -23.55 -6.82 -7.95
C ALA A 80 -23.05 -8.22 -8.35
N LYS A 81 -21.84 -8.59 -7.94
CA LYS A 81 -21.24 -9.91 -8.21
C LYS A 81 -21.64 -10.98 -7.19
N GLY A 82 -22.10 -10.61 -6.00
CA GLY A 82 -22.43 -11.53 -4.92
C GLY A 82 -21.23 -12.09 -4.17
N VAL A 83 -20.11 -11.36 -4.15
CA VAL A 83 -18.87 -11.72 -3.44
C VAL A 83 -18.66 -10.84 -2.20
N LYS A 84 -17.82 -11.29 -1.28
CA LYS A 84 -17.55 -10.58 -0.02
C LYS A 84 -16.14 -10.00 0.06
N LEU A 85 -15.16 -10.65 -0.55
CA LEU A 85 -13.76 -10.28 -0.44
C LEU A 85 -13.23 -9.72 -1.76
N ASP A 86 -12.32 -8.75 -1.69
CA ASP A 86 -11.69 -8.12 -2.86
C ASP A 86 -10.91 -9.13 -3.72
N ASN A 87 -10.37 -10.18 -3.10
CA ASN A 87 -9.64 -11.22 -3.82
C ASN A 87 -10.54 -12.14 -4.66
N GLU A 88 -11.86 -12.08 -4.49
CA GLU A 88 -12.84 -12.81 -5.29
C GLU A 88 -13.24 -12.06 -6.58
N LEU A 89 -12.84 -10.78 -6.70
CA LEU A 89 -13.05 -9.98 -7.90
C LEU A 89 -12.15 -10.47 -9.04
N ASP A 90 -12.72 -10.61 -10.22
CA ASP A 90 -11.97 -11.00 -11.41
C ASP A 90 -11.39 -9.77 -12.18
N VAL A 91 -10.75 -10.03 -13.31
CA VAL A 91 -10.08 -8.98 -14.11
C VAL A 91 -11.07 -7.95 -14.64
N GLU A 92 -12.26 -8.36 -15.06
CA GLU A 92 -13.26 -7.45 -15.63
C GLU A 92 -13.90 -6.58 -14.55
N ASP A 93 -14.10 -7.13 -13.35
CA ASP A 93 -14.53 -6.34 -12.19
C ASP A 93 -13.48 -5.27 -11.83
N LEU A 94 -12.21 -5.64 -11.82
CA LEU A 94 -11.11 -4.72 -11.51
C LEU A 94 -10.97 -3.61 -12.56
N LYS A 95 -11.13 -3.92 -13.85
CA LYS A 95 -11.21 -2.91 -14.91
C LYS A 95 -12.38 -1.95 -14.71
N THR A 96 -13.53 -2.50 -14.34
CA THR A 96 -14.73 -1.72 -14.03
C THR A 96 -14.48 -0.79 -12.85
N LEU A 97 -13.85 -1.29 -11.78
CA LEU A 97 -13.47 -0.48 -10.61
C LEU A 97 -12.52 0.67 -11.00
N VAL A 98 -11.46 0.39 -11.76
CA VAL A 98 -10.52 1.43 -12.22
C VAL A 98 -11.24 2.51 -13.01
N SER A 99 -12.16 2.13 -13.91
CA SER A 99 -12.95 3.08 -14.69
C SER A 99 -13.86 3.95 -13.80
N LYS A 100 -14.57 3.32 -12.86
CA LYS A 100 -15.43 4.03 -11.90
C LYS A 100 -14.64 4.95 -10.98
N PHE A 101 -13.47 4.53 -10.51
CA PHE A 101 -12.58 5.34 -9.68
C PHE A 101 -12.10 6.59 -10.42
N LYS A 102 -11.65 6.44 -11.67
CA LYS A 102 -11.26 7.60 -12.50
C LYS A 102 -12.44 8.56 -12.72
N ALA A 103 -13.64 8.03 -12.94
CA ALA A 103 -14.83 8.85 -13.06
C ALA A 103 -15.16 9.59 -11.76
N ALA A 104 -15.01 8.94 -10.59
CA ALA A 104 -15.17 9.58 -9.29
C ALA A 104 -14.12 10.67 -9.04
N VAL A 105 -12.86 10.42 -9.40
CA VAL A 105 -11.80 11.44 -9.36
C VAL A 105 -12.20 12.66 -10.18
N LYS A 106 -12.61 12.47 -11.43
CA LYS A 106 -13.03 13.57 -12.30
C LYS A 106 -14.23 14.33 -11.76
N ALA A 107 -15.22 13.61 -11.22
CA ALA A 107 -16.42 14.22 -10.64
C ALA A 107 -16.10 15.10 -9.42
N GLN A 108 -15.17 14.65 -8.56
CA GLN A 108 -14.86 15.34 -7.32
C GLN A 108 -13.81 16.44 -7.50
N THR A 109 -12.80 16.23 -8.33
CA THR A 109 -11.67 17.16 -8.51
C THR A 109 -11.83 18.09 -9.74
N GLY A 110 -12.71 17.73 -10.66
CA GLY A 110 -12.86 18.42 -11.97
C GLY A 110 -11.74 18.07 -12.97
N GLN A 111 -10.79 17.22 -12.61
CA GLN A 111 -9.63 16.86 -13.43
C GLN A 111 -9.60 15.37 -13.71
N ASP A 112 -9.05 14.99 -14.86
CA ASP A 112 -8.82 13.59 -15.17
C ASP A 112 -7.69 13.03 -14.32
N PHE A 113 -7.76 11.73 -13.99
CA PHE A 113 -6.68 11.04 -13.30
C PHE A 113 -5.37 11.11 -14.14
N PRO A 114 -4.23 11.52 -13.55
CA PRO A 114 -3.00 11.70 -14.30
C PRO A 114 -2.49 10.37 -14.86
N THR A 115 -2.22 10.33 -16.18
CA THR A 115 -1.68 9.15 -16.88
C THR A 115 -0.18 9.25 -17.12
N CYS A 116 0.39 10.45 -17.04
CA CYS A 116 1.81 10.68 -17.16
C CYS A 116 2.55 10.28 -15.87
N ALA A 117 3.51 9.36 -15.97
CA ALA A 117 4.26 8.86 -14.82
C ALA A 117 5.03 9.97 -14.07
N TYR A 118 5.49 11.01 -14.75
CA TYR A 118 6.18 12.14 -14.11
C TYR A 118 5.23 13.05 -13.34
N GLU A 119 4.01 13.28 -13.84
CA GLU A 119 2.98 14.02 -13.12
C GLU A 119 2.55 13.27 -11.87
N GLN A 120 2.33 11.96 -11.98
CA GLN A 120 2.06 11.09 -10.84
C GLN A 120 3.18 11.15 -9.81
N LEU A 121 4.44 11.08 -10.25
CA LEU A 121 5.61 11.11 -9.38
C LEU A 121 5.70 12.45 -8.64
N TRP A 122 5.55 13.56 -9.35
CA TRP A 122 5.64 14.89 -8.75
C TRP A 122 4.51 15.11 -7.73
N GLY A 123 3.28 14.74 -8.07
CA GLY A 123 2.15 14.80 -7.14
C GLY A 123 2.39 13.97 -5.87
N ALA A 124 2.90 12.75 -6.03
CA ALA A 124 3.23 11.88 -4.90
C ALA A 124 4.36 12.43 -4.02
N ILE A 125 5.41 12.99 -4.61
CA ILE A 125 6.51 13.64 -3.86
C ILE A 125 5.97 14.81 -3.03
N CYS A 126 5.16 15.68 -3.64
CA CYS A 126 4.53 16.80 -2.93
C CYS A 126 3.63 16.32 -1.79
N ALA A 127 2.83 15.29 -2.02
CA ALA A 127 1.96 14.72 -0.98
C ALA A 127 2.76 14.17 0.21
N VAL A 128 3.85 13.46 -0.05
CA VAL A 128 4.73 12.95 1.02
C VAL A 128 5.37 14.09 1.80
N PHE A 129 5.86 15.15 1.16
CA PHE A 129 6.37 16.33 1.88
C PHE A 129 5.29 17.01 2.72
N ASN A 130 4.08 17.18 2.16
CA ASN A 130 2.96 17.79 2.87
C ASN A 130 2.51 16.94 4.07
N SER A 131 2.66 15.62 4.01
CA SER A 131 2.27 14.72 5.09
C SER A 131 3.08 14.92 6.38
N TRP A 132 4.23 15.63 6.33
CA TRP A 132 4.92 16.11 7.52
C TRP A 132 4.04 17.00 8.39
N MET A 133 3.09 17.72 7.78
CA MET A 133 2.17 18.63 8.44
C MET A 133 0.80 17.98 8.77
N ASN A 134 0.62 16.69 8.56
CA ASN A 134 -0.56 15.97 8.99
C ASN A 134 -0.69 16.03 10.52
N GLU A 135 -1.92 16.15 11.04
CA GLU A 135 -2.18 16.27 12.49
C GLU A 135 -1.54 15.14 13.30
N ARG A 136 -1.64 13.89 12.81
CA ARG A 136 -1.01 12.73 13.46
C ARG A 136 0.51 12.86 13.53
N ALA A 137 1.15 13.39 12.48
CA ALA A 137 2.60 13.58 12.44
C ALA A 137 3.04 14.71 13.39
N ILE A 138 2.29 15.81 13.44
CA ILE A 138 2.52 16.93 14.36
C ILE A 138 2.39 16.45 15.81
N LEU A 139 1.32 15.71 16.12
CA LEU A 139 1.10 15.19 17.47
C LEU A 139 2.22 14.25 17.90
N TYR A 140 2.61 13.31 17.03
CA TYR A 140 3.69 12.37 17.29
C TYR A 140 5.01 13.09 17.55
N ARG A 141 5.37 14.09 16.71
CA ARG A 141 6.59 14.88 16.93
C ARG A 141 6.59 15.60 18.28
N LYS A 142 5.46 16.16 18.67
CA LYS A 142 5.33 16.81 20.00
C LYS A 142 5.53 15.83 21.16
N MET A 143 5.02 14.60 21.02
CA MET A 143 5.16 13.57 22.05
C MET A 143 6.59 13.05 22.15
N GLU A 144 7.27 12.88 21.01
CA GLU A 144 8.62 12.32 20.94
C GLU A 144 9.73 13.39 20.99
N GLY A 145 9.38 14.66 21.13
CA GLY A 145 10.35 15.77 21.18
C GLY A 145 11.14 15.95 19.87
N ILE A 146 10.53 15.61 18.72
CA ILE A 146 11.15 15.74 17.41
C ILE A 146 10.95 17.17 16.88
N PRO A 147 12.03 17.91 16.55
CA PRO A 147 11.94 19.27 16.04
C PRO A 147 11.16 19.39 14.73
N ASP A 148 10.26 20.36 14.63
CA ASP A 148 9.43 20.59 13.44
C ASP A 148 10.27 20.99 12.22
N GLU A 149 11.37 21.68 12.43
CA GLU A 149 12.30 22.15 11.37
C GLU A 149 13.09 21.04 10.67
N TRP A 150 13.08 19.82 11.19
CA TRP A 150 13.82 18.72 10.56
C TRP A 150 13.25 18.31 9.21
N GLY A 151 11.93 18.37 9.05
CA GLY A 151 11.27 17.93 7.83
C GLY A 151 11.45 16.45 7.53
N THR A 152 11.11 16.07 6.31
CA THR A 152 11.30 14.70 5.80
C THR A 152 11.99 14.72 4.45
N ALA A 153 12.73 13.66 4.14
CA ALA A 153 13.13 13.33 2.78
C ALA A 153 12.08 12.45 2.10
N VAL A 154 12.20 12.27 0.80
CA VAL A 154 11.38 11.36 0.01
C VAL A 154 12.26 10.32 -0.66
N SER A 155 11.89 9.05 -0.50
CA SER A 155 12.52 7.93 -1.19
C SER A 155 11.61 7.40 -2.28
N VAL A 156 12.11 7.34 -3.52
CA VAL A 156 11.46 6.68 -4.65
C VAL A 156 12.13 5.34 -4.86
N GLN A 157 11.38 4.25 -4.68
CA GLN A 157 11.96 2.91 -4.60
C GLN A 157 11.21 1.93 -5.52
N ALA A 158 11.97 1.06 -6.18
CA ALA A 158 11.40 -0.09 -6.88
C ALA A 158 10.65 -0.99 -5.89
N MET A 159 9.52 -1.53 -6.35
CA MET A 159 8.69 -2.42 -5.53
C MET A 159 8.97 -3.88 -5.84
N VAL A 160 8.96 -4.68 -4.77
CA VAL A 160 8.84 -6.13 -4.82
C VAL A 160 7.42 -6.48 -4.36
N PHE A 161 6.78 -7.41 -5.06
CA PHE A 161 5.37 -7.68 -4.87
C PHE A 161 5.14 -9.01 -4.17
N GLY A 162 4.53 -8.97 -3.00
CA GLY A 162 4.11 -10.16 -2.25
C GLY A 162 2.76 -10.73 -2.67
N ASN A 163 2.08 -10.09 -3.64
CA ASN A 163 0.76 -10.47 -4.14
C ASN A 163 0.75 -10.92 -5.61
N MET A 164 1.88 -11.46 -6.10
CA MET A 164 1.96 -11.99 -7.47
C MET A 164 1.35 -13.38 -7.64
N GLY A 165 0.96 -14.02 -6.56
CA GLY A 165 0.39 -15.37 -6.54
C GLY A 165 0.81 -16.14 -5.29
N ASP A 166 0.48 -17.43 -5.23
CA ASP A 166 0.66 -18.28 -4.04
C ASP A 166 2.12 -18.59 -3.71
N THR A 167 3.05 -18.23 -4.58
CA THR A 167 4.49 -18.34 -4.34
C THR A 167 5.10 -17.05 -3.81
N SER A 168 4.29 -16.01 -3.61
CA SER A 168 4.71 -14.71 -3.10
C SER A 168 4.08 -14.45 -1.74
N ALA A 169 4.77 -13.70 -0.88
CA ALA A 169 4.29 -13.36 0.44
C ALA A 169 4.79 -11.96 0.86
N THR A 170 4.09 -11.36 1.80
CA THR A 170 4.54 -10.16 2.51
C THR A 170 4.40 -10.38 4.00
N GLY A 171 5.35 -9.89 4.78
CA GLY A 171 5.33 -10.01 6.23
C GLY A 171 5.97 -8.83 6.92
N VAL A 172 5.77 -8.79 8.23
CA VAL A 172 6.41 -7.85 9.15
C VAL A 172 7.14 -8.67 10.20
N CYS A 173 8.41 -8.37 10.43
CA CYS A 173 9.21 -9.07 11.42
C CYS A 173 10.02 -8.10 12.28
N PHE A 174 10.34 -8.55 13.46
CA PHE A 174 11.13 -7.85 14.45
C PHE A 174 12.35 -8.68 14.84
N SER A 175 13.49 -8.03 14.97
CA SER A 175 14.72 -8.67 15.44
C SER A 175 14.70 -8.98 16.95
N ARG A 176 13.77 -8.35 17.67
CA ARG A 176 13.53 -8.55 19.09
C ARG A 176 12.04 -8.62 19.38
N ASP A 177 11.68 -9.31 20.44
CA ASP A 177 10.30 -9.30 20.94
C ASP A 177 9.92 -7.89 21.38
N ALA A 178 8.81 -7.37 20.81
CA ALA A 178 8.35 -6.01 21.06
C ALA A 178 7.76 -5.82 22.50
N GLY A 179 7.38 -6.91 23.15
CA GLY A 179 6.79 -6.87 24.51
C GLY A 179 7.82 -6.85 25.63
N ASN A 180 8.93 -7.60 25.49
CA ASN A 180 9.91 -7.78 26.56
C ASN A 180 11.36 -7.45 26.16
N GLY A 181 11.62 -7.18 24.87
CA GLY A 181 12.96 -6.83 24.36
C GLY A 181 13.92 -8.01 24.21
N GLU A 182 13.47 -9.25 24.43
CA GLU A 182 14.29 -10.45 24.22
C GLU A 182 14.82 -10.54 22.79
N ASP A 183 16.02 -11.08 22.64
CA ASP A 183 16.66 -11.33 21.35
C ASP A 183 16.01 -12.55 20.68
N LEU A 184 14.77 -12.37 20.28
CA LEU A 184 13.93 -13.36 19.63
C LEU A 184 13.38 -12.77 18.33
N PHE A 185 13.83 -13.34 17.20
CA PHE A 185 13.26 -13.00 15.91
C PHE A 185 11.82 -13.52 15.85
N ASN A 186 10.89 -12.61 15.63
CA ASN A 186 9.47 -12.90 15.52
C ASN A 186 8.81 -12.07 14.43
N GLY A 187 7.65 -12.49 13.97
CA GLY A 187 6.90 -11.79 12.96
C GLY A 187 5.75 -12.59 12.39
N GLU A 188 5.07 -11.97 11.46
CA GLU A 188 3.90 -12.53 10.80
C GLU A 188 3.96 -12.28 9.29
N TYR A 189 3.37 -13.17 8.51
CA TYR A 189 3.30 -13.04 7.05
C TYR A 189 1.97 -13.51 6.49
N LEU A 190 1.64 -13.00 5.31
CA LEU A 190 0.53 -13.44 4.48
C LEU A 190 1.01 -13.84 3.09
N ILE A 191 0.54 -14.98 2.63
CA ILE A 191 0.75 -15.42 1.24
C ILE A 191 -0.17 -14.61 0.33
N ASN A 192 0.33 -14.28 -0.86
CA ASN A 192 -0.39 -13.54 -1.88
C ASN A 192 -1.02 -12.25 -1.31
N ALA A 193 -0.19 -11.39 -0.73
CA ALA A 193 -0.62 -10.18 -0.02
C ALA A 193 0.35 -9.01 -0.22
N GLN A 194 -0.18 -7.80 -0.13
CA GLN A 194 0.62 -6.58 0.02
C GLN A 194 0.81 -6.23 1.50
N GLY A 195 1.72 -5.27 1.79
CA GLY A 195 1.98 -4.85 3.18
C GLY A 195 0.73 -4.33 3.90
N GLU A 196 -0.15 -3.66 3.19
CA GLU A 196 -1.43 -3.17 3.71
C GLU A 196 -2.31 -4.31 4.23
N ASP A 197 -2.37 -5.42 3.50
CA ASP A 197 -3.20 -6.57 3.87
C ASP A 197 -2.71 -7.21 5.19
N VAL A 198 -1.39 -7.15 5.46
CA VAL A 198 -0.80 -7.68 6.71
C VAL A 198 -1.17 -6.82 7.91
N VAL A 199 -1.13 -5.49 7.76
CA VAL A 199 -1.36 -4.56 8.88
C VAL A 199 -2.85 -4.22 9.09
N ALA A 200 -3.69 -4.40 8.08
CA ALA A 200 -5.12 -4.12 8.16
C ALA A 200 -5.93 -5.17 8.95
N GLY A 201 -5.34 -6.36 9.21
CA GLY A 201 -6.00 -7.42 9.98
C GLY A 201 -7.21 -8.06 9.28
N ILE A 202 -7.37 -7.86 7.97
CA ILE A 202 -8.50 -8.41 7.19
C ILE A 202 -8.38 -9.93 7.04
N ARG A 203 -7.14 -10.44 7.00
CA ARG A 203 -6.81 -11.85 6.90
C ARG A 203 -5.95 -12.24 8.11
N THR A 204 -6.11 -13.46 8.63
CA THR A 204 -5.28 -13.98 9.72
C THR A 204 -3.87 -14.28 9.21
N PRO A 205 -2.84 -13.57 9.67
CA PRO A 205 -1.47 -13.84 9.27
C PRO A 205 -0.94 -15.13 9.90
N GLN A 206 0.09 -15.68 9.27
CA GLN A 206 0.83 -16.83 9.77
C GLN A 206 2.09 -16.35 10.49
N GLN A 207 2.43 -16.99 11.61
CA GLN A 207 3.63 -16.64 12.35
C GLN A 207 4.91 -17.13 11.64
N ILE A 208 5.93 -16.27 11.62
CA ILE A 208 7.28 -16.63 11.18
C ILE A 208 7.95 -17.40 12.33
N THR A 209 7.70 -18.71 12.41
CA THR A 209 8.32 -19.60 13.39
C THR A 209 9.10 -20.68 12.66
N LYS A 210 10.02 -21.37 13.38
CA LYS A 210 10.72 -22.55 12.82
C LYS A 210 9.75 -23.60 12.28
N ILE A 211 8.60 -23.76 12.91
CA ILE A 211 7.53 -24.71 12.48
C ILE A 211 6.78 -24.14 11.27
N GLY A 212 6.46 -22.87 11.25
CA GLY A 212 5.86 -22.19 10.10
C GLY A 212 6.81 -22.11 8.90
N SER A 213 8.10 -21.93 9.14
CA SER A 213 9.14 -21.87 8.11
C SER A 213 9.47 -23.24 7.48
N GLN A 214 9.10 -24.36 8.09
CA GLN A 214 9.24 -25.68 7.46
C GLN A 214 8.40 -25.83 6.18
N ARG A 215 7.31 -25.09 6.08
CA ARG A 215 6.51 -24.99 4.83
C ARG A 215 7.13 -24.03 3.80
N TRP A 216 7.95 -23.07 4.23
CA TRP A 216 8.49 -21.96 3.42
C TRP A 216 9.94 -21.68 3.79
N ALA A 217 10.79 -22.70 3.71
CA ALA A 217 12.24 -22.58 3.95
C ALA A 217 12.89 -21.41 3.16
N CYS A 218 12.26 -21.01 2.05
CA CYS A 218 12.69 -19.91 1.22
C CYS A 218 12.67 -18.54 1.92
N LEU A 219 11.71 -18.28 2.83
CA LEU A 219 11.54 -16.96 3.47
C LEU A 219 12.65 -16.65 4.49
N LEU A 220 13.25 -17.67 5.11
CA LEU A 220 14.36 -17.51 6.06
C LEU A 220 15.72 -17.38 5.38
N TYR A 221 15.85 -17.91 4.14
CA TYR A 221 17.13 -17.91 3.42
C TYR A 221 17.31 -16.76 2.43
N THR A 222 16.24 -16.04 2.07
CA THR A 222 16.28 -14.98 1.05
C THR A 222 16.31 -13.55 1.61
N SER A 223 16.28 -13.38 2.93
CA SER A 223 16.54 -12.11 3.57
C SER A 223 17.90 -12.18 4.28
N PRO A 224 19.00 -11.83 3.59
CA PRO A 224 20.28 -11.65 4.29
C PRO A 224 20.06 -10.52 5.29
N SER A 225 20.38 -10.78 6.54
CA SER A 225 20.44 -9.73 7.55
C SER A 225 21.43 -8.68 7.06
N PRO A 226 21.11 -7.38 7.08
CA PRO A 226 22.07 -6.34 6.71
C PRO A 226 23.26 -6.23 7.66
N ARG A 227 23.44 -7.17 8.58
CA ARG A 227 24.44 -7.16 9.66
C ARG A 227 25.26 -8.44 9.79
N ASP A 228 25.16 -9.38 8.84
CA ASP A 228 26.07 -10.51 8.75
C ASP A 228 27.20 -10.23 7.77
#